data_77c800935fc16d842d60203ed3cf0017
#
_entry.id   77c800935fc16d842d60203ed3cf0017
#
_cell.length_a   1.000
_cell.length_b   1.000
_cell.length_c   1.000
_cell.angle_alpha   90.00
_cell.angle_beta   90.00
_cell.angle_gamma   90.00
#
_symmetry.space_group_name_H-M   'P 1'
#
loop_
_entity.id
_entity.type
_entity.pdbx_description
1 polymer ?
#
loop_
_entity_poly.entity_id
_entity_poly.type
_entity_poly.pdbx_seq_one_letter_code
_entity_poly.pdbx_strand_id
1 'polypeptide(L)' 'MYPKKGKYLHFKGNEYELIDIVTHSETGEKMVLYKPLYNDGGMWVRPLSMWEEAVEHNGEIIKRFTYIEKR' A
#
# COMPACT_ATOMS: atom_id res chain seq x y z
N MET A 1 11.93 6.00 -6.74
CA MET A 1 12.17 5.40 -5.42
C MET A 1 10.92 4.68 -4.94
N TYR A 2 11.09 3.54 -4.29
CA TYR A 2 9.96 2.71 -3.87
C TYR A 2 9.62 2.98 -2.41
N PRO A 3 8.36 2.76 -2.01
CA PRO A 3 7.99 2.88 -0.60
C PRO A 3 8.69 1.82 0.24
N LYS A 4 8.92 2.16 1.51
CA LYS A 4 9.58 1.26 2.44
C LYS A 4 8.71 0.07 2.77
N LYS A 5 9.31 -1.08 3.02
CA LYS A 5 8.59 -2.21 3.59
C LYS A 5 8.22 -1.89 5.03
N GLY A 6 7.07 -2.37 5.46
CA GLY A 6 6.64 -2.18 6.82
C GLY A 6 5.17 -1.90 6.93
N LYS A 7 4.78 -1.29 8.05
CA LYS A 7 3.38 -1.10 8.40
C LYS A 7 2.89 0.26 7.89
N TYR A 8 1.71 0.26 7.28
CA TYR A 8 1.09 1.47 6.73
C TYR A 8 -0.33 1.60 7.23
N LEU A 9 -0.76 2.85 7.39
CA LEU A 9 -2.14 3.18 7.73
C LEU A 9 -2.85 3.65 6.48
N HIS A 10 -3.94 2.97 6.13
CA HIS A 10 -4.81 3.40 5.03
C HIS A 10 -5.66 4.57 5.51
N PHE A 11 -5.98 5.51 4.59
CA PHE A 11 -6.70 6.72 5.00
C PHE A 11 -8.06 6.44 5.63
N LYS A 12 -8.62 5.24 5.41
CA LYS A 12 -9.88 4.84 6.02
C LYS A 12 -9.68 4.19 7.40
N GLY A 13 -8.45 4.10 7.90
CA GLY A 13 -8.19 3.68 9.27
C GLY A 13 -7.64 2.28 9.46
N ASN A 14 -7.66 1.45 8.43
CA ASN A 14 -7.14 0.08 8.54
C ASN A 14 -5.64 0.05 8.32
N GLU A 15 -4.97 -0.92 8.94
CA GLU A 15 -3.53 -1.06 8.82
C GLU A 15 -3.17 -2.22 7.92
N TYR A 16 -2.08 -2.05 7.18
CA TYR A 16 -1.59 -3.03 6.22
C TYR A 16 -0.07 -3.13 6.33
N GLU A 17 0.46 -4.27 5.91
CA GLU A 17 1.91 -4.44 5.83
C GLU A 17 2.32 -4.52 4.36
N LEU A 18 3.25 -3.64 3.96
CA LEU A 18 3.88 -3.73 2.65
C LEU A 18 4.99 -4.75 2.74
N ILE A 19 4.87 -5.84 2.00
CA ILE A 19 5.79 -6.97 2.07
C ILE A 19 6.93 -6.81 1.07
N ASP A 20 6.60 -6.44 -0.16
CA ASP A 20 7.63 -6.34 -1.20
C ASP A 20 7.07 -5.59 -2.41
N ILE A 21 7.97 -5.19 -3.28
CA ILE A 21 7.63 -4.65 -4.60
C ILE A 21 7.91 -5.75 -5.59
N VAL A 22 6.90 -6.11 -6.39
CA VAL A 22 7.00 -7.21 -7.35
C VAL A 22 6.65 -6.69 -8.73
N THR A 23 6.90 -7.51 -9.75
CA THR A 23 6.70 -7.11 -11.14
C THR A 23 5.60 -7.98 -11.76
N HIS A 24 4.62 -7.31 -12.39
CA HIS A 24 3.58 -8.03 -13.13
C HIS A 24 4.23 -8.73 -14.31
N SER A 25 4.01 -10.04 -14.42
CA SER A 25 4.75 -10.85 -15.38
C SER A 25 4.43 -10.51 -16.84
N GLU A 26 3.24 -9.99 -17.10
CA GLU A 26 2.84 -9.72 -18.48
C GLU A 26 3.06 -8.29 -18.92
N THR A 27 2.87 -7.33 -17.99
CA THR A 27 2.96 -5.93 -18.35
C THR A 27 4.28 -5.29 -17.93
N GLY A 28 5.02 -5.90 -17.00
CA GLY A 28 6.22 -5.31 -16.45
C GLY A 28 5.93 -4.24 -15.42
N GLU A 29 4.67 -4.01 -15.11
CA GLU A 29 4.29 -2.97 -14.15
C GLU A 29 4.72 -3.35 -12.74
N LYS A 30 5.20 -2.37 -11.97
CA LYS A 30 5.57 -2.61 -10.58
C LYS A 30 4.33 -2.63 -9.71
N MET A 31 4.26 -3.64 -8.85
CA MET A 31 3.12 -3.87 -7.98
C MET A 31 3.59 -3.91 -6.54
N VAL A 32 2.74 -3.45 -5.62
CA VAL A 32 2.99 -3.58 -4.20
C VAL A 32 2.34 -4.87 -3.73
N LEU A 33 3.12 -5.75 -3.11
CA LEU A 33 2.62 -6.96 -2.45
C LEU A 33 2.39 -6.60 -0.99
N TYR A 34 1.15 -6.73 -0.52
CA TYR A 34 0.81 -6.30 0.83
C TYR A 34 -0.29 -7.18 1.40
N LYS A 35 -0.50 -7.07 2.70
CA LYS A 35 -1.55 -7.84 3.36
C LYS A 35 -2.21 -6.98 4.43
N PRO A 36 -3.52 -7.21 4.69
CA PRO A 36 -4.19 -6.52 5.80
C PRO A 36 -3.69 -7.05 7.14
N LEU A 37 -3.62 -6.17 8.12
CA LEU A 37 -3.22 -6.54 9.47
C LEU A 37 -4.41 -6.69 10.41
N TYR A 38 -5.62 -6.48 9.89
CA TYR A 38 -6.85 -6.55 10.68
C TYR A 38 -7.62 -7.87 10.51
N ASN A 39 -7.18 -8.74 9.60
CA ASN A 39 -7.79 -10.05 9.42
C ASN A 39 -6.83 -10.96 8.66
N ASP A 40 -7.27 -12.18 8.37
CA ASP A 40 -6.47 -13.16 7.65
C ASP A 40 -6.82 -13.21 6.17
N GLY A 41 -7.03 -12.07 5.56
CA GLY A 41 -7.47 -11.96 4.17
C GLY A 41 -6.45 -12.34 3.12
N GLY A 42 -5.27 -12.85 3.51
CA GLY A 42 -4.25 -13.26 2.56
C GLY A 42 -3.40 -12.10 2.09
N MET A 43 -2.72 -12.31 0.97
CA MET A 43 -1.85 -11.30 0.38
C MET A 43 -2.48 -10.76 -0.88
N TRP A 44 -2.36 -9.45 -1.06
CA TRP A 44 -2.95 -8.75 -2.20
C TRP A 44 -1.86 -8.01 -2.96
N VAL A 45 -2.16 -7.65 -4.21
CA VAL A 45 -1.27 -6.78 -4.98
C VAL A 45 -2.07 -5.56 -5.46
N ARG A 46 -1.36 -4.45 -5.62
CA ARG A 46 -1.94 -3.20 -6.11
C ARG A 46 -0.86 -2.51 -6.93
N PRO A 47 -1.19 -1.89 -8.06
CA PRO A 47 -0.18 -1.14 -8.80
C PRO A 47 0.52 -0.12 -7.92
N LEU A 48 1.83 -0.01 -8.07
CA LEU A 48 2.62 0.93 -7.28
C LEU A 48 2.08 2.35 -7.40
N SER A 49 1.67 2.74 -8.60
CA SER A 49 1.13 4.08 -8.82
C SER A 49 -0.12 4.34 -7.98
N MET A 50 -0.95 3.30 -7.78
CA MET A 50 -2.16 3.44 -6.97
C MET A 50 -1.84 3.43 -5.47
N TRP A 51 -0.76 2.75 -5.08
CA TRP A 51 -0.33 2.75 -3.68
C TRP A 51 0.09 4.15 -3.24
N GLU A 52 0.78 4.85 -4.14
CA GLU A 52 1.33 6.19 -3.83
C GLU A 52 0.36 7.31 -4.15
N GLU A 53 -0.82 6.99 -4.62
CA GLU A 53 -1.80 7.98 -5.05
C GLU A 53 -2.34 8.77 -3.86
N ALA A 54 -2.49 10.09 -4.06
CA ALA A 54 -3.17 10.92 -3.07
C ALA A 54 -4.67 10.84 -3.29
N VAL A 55 -5.43 11.00 -2.21
CA VAL A 55 -6.89 10.97 -2.28
C VAL A 55 -7.45 12.20 -1.57
N GLU A 56 -8.65 12.59 -1.95
CA GLU A 56 -9.34 13.68 -1.26
C GLU A 56 -10.20 13.08 -0.15
N HIS A 57 -10.04 13.61 1.06
CA HIS A 57 -10.75 13.12 2.22
C HIS A 57 -11.08 14.30 3.13
N ASN A 58 -12.37 14.54 3.35
CA ASN A 58 -12.84 15.66 4.18
C ASN A 58 -12.28 17.00 3.72
N GLY A 59 -12.17 17.18 2.39
CA GLY A 59 -11.71 18.43 1.82
C GLY A 59 -10.21 18.60 1.76
N GLU A 60 -9.45 17.57 2.17
CA GLU A 60 -7.99 17.62 2.16
C GLU A 60 -7.44 16.57 1.23
N ILE A 61 -6.27 16.87 0.66
CA ILE A 61 -5.55 15.90 -0.17
C ILE A 61 -4.54 15.19 0.72
N ILE A 62 -4.71 13.90 0.91
CA ILE A 62 -3.85 13.10 1.79
C ILE A 62 -3.39 11.85 1.06
N LYS A 63 -2.36 11.21 1.58
CA LYS A 63 -1.85 9.96 1.02
C LYS A 63 -2.86 8.85 1.28
N ARG A 64 -3.02 7.97 0.29
CA ARG A 64 -3.86 6.78 0.46
C ARG A 64 -3.29 5.89 1.56
N PHE A 65 -1.96 5.72 1.60
CA PHE A 65 -1.27 4.93 2.62
C PHE A 65 -0.17 5.78 3.24
N THR A 66 -0.07 5.75 4.56
CA THR A 66 0.94 6.50 5.30
C THR A 66 1.80 5.52 6.09
N TYR A 67 3.11 5.62 5.93
CA TYR A 67 4.05 4.75 6.64
C TYR A 67 3.96 4.97 8.14
N ILE A 68 3.88 3.88 8.90
CA ILE A 68 3.84 3.94 10.35
C ILE A 68 5.16 3.46 10.93
N GLU A 69 5.55 2.24 10.57
CA GLU A 69 6.75 1.68 11.16
C GLU A 69 7.20 0.47 10.38
N LYS A 70 8.46 0.10 10.58
CA LYS A 70 9.06 -1.07 9.97
C LYS A 70 8.63 -2.32 10.74
N ARG A 71 8.29 -3.39 10.02
CA ARG A 71 7.91 -4.66 10.63
C ARG A 71 9.07 -5.62 10.65
#